data_9db2ff6a0773be5f5a91d97decebd7e9
#
_entry.id   9db2ff6a0773be5f5a91d97decebd7e9
#
_cell.length_a   1.000
_cell.length_b   1.000
_cell.length_c   1.000
_cell.angle_alpha   90.00
_cell.angle_beta   90.00
_cell.angle_gamma   90.00
#
_symmetry.space_group_name_H-M   'P 1'
#
loop_
_entity.id
_entity.type
_entity.pdbx_description
1 polymer ?
#
loop_
_entity_poly.entity_id
_entity_poly.type
_entity_poly.pdbx_seq_one_letter_code
_entity_poly.pdbx_strand_id
1 'polypeptide(L)'
;TRIPSSAASDVYKRQSMELLEKKDKGIVSVYSRNEDYHRVLKKKLKSLSLQISEKFQCDFKYFVDTAPVMEKPLGVQAGLGWQGKHTNLVSRKFGSWLFLSSIFLSIKFQDNIPEKNNCGSCSKCLDACPTGAIVAPYKLDARKCISYLTIEHKGHIEEKFRPLMKNRIYGCDDCLAVCPWNKFAKKTHEEKFKPRDDLVEPDLSNLAMLDDESFRQKFRFSSIKRIGRDRFVRNVLIAIGNSKDKNYYKQILGLLEDKSELVRAMAVWAMRKICDASKFIELKEKYLKYENDNICLLYTSDAADDGIR
;
A
#
# COMPACT_ATOMS: atom_id res chain seq x y z
N THR A 1 3.12 -17.36 -14.96
CA THR A 1 2.29 -16.51 -15.86
C THR A 1 2.43 -15.06 -15.44
N ARG A 2 2.75 -14.18 -16.38
CA ARG A 2 2.89 -12.74 -16.13
C ARG A 2 1.68 -12.02 -16.67
N ILE A 3 1.08 -11.18 -15.86
CA ILE A 3 0.06 -10.24 -16.34
C ILE A 3 0.54 -8.85 -15.92
N PRO A 4 0.73 -7.90 -16.86
CA PRO A 4 1.03 -6.52 -16.53
C PRO A 4 -0.08 -5.95 -15.65
N SER A 5 0.29 -5.29 -14.56
CA SER A 5 -0.68 -4.49 -13.81
C SER A 5 -1.03 -3.24 -14.61
N SER A 6 -2.21 -2.69 -14.41
CA SER A 6 -2.64 -1.44 -15.07
C SER A 6 -1.75 -0.23 -14.78
N ALA A 7 -0.87 -0.39 -13.82
CA ALA A 7 0.08 0.61 -13.34
C ALA A 7 1.20 1.01 -14.30
N ALA A 8 1.25 0.41 -15.45
CA ALA A 8 2.45 0.43 -16.30
C ALA A 8 2.59 1.63 -17.23
N SER A 9 1.85 2.72 -17.08
CA SER A 9 2.01 3.89 -17.94
C SER A 9 2.69 5.05 -17.21
N ASP A 10 3.47 5.86 -17.95
CA ASP A 10 4.08 7.10 -17.43
C ASP A 10 3.05 8.09 -16.86
N VAL A 11 1.79 8.00 -17.32
CA VAL A 11 0.67 8.78 -16.80
C VAL A 11 0.43 8.48 -15.31
N TYR A 12 0.51 7.22 -14.89
CA TYR A 12 0.35 6.86 -13.48
C TYR A 12 1.51 7.29 -12.59
N LYS A 13 2.73 7.34 -13.13
CA LYS A 13 3.89 7.88 -12.38
C LYS A 13 3.70 9.36 -12.04
N ARG A 14 3.30 10.18 -13.01
CA ARG A 14 3.07 11.62 -12.82
C ARG A 14 1.92 11.88 -11.88
N GLN A 15 0.79 11.21 -12.07
CA GLN A 15 -0.38 11.36 -11.21
C GLN A 15 -0.09 11.01 -9.73
N SER A 16 0.72 9.99 -9.46
CA SER A 16 1.04 9.64 -8.07
C SER A 16 1.91 10.70 -7.39
N MET A 17 2.81 11.35 -8.12
CA MET A 17 3.67 12.40 -7.55
C MET A 17 2.91 13.73 -7.39
N GLU A 18 2.07 14.09 -8.35
CA GLU A 18 1.20 15.28 -8.27
C GLU A 18 0.17 15.16 -7.14
N LEU A 19 -0.35 13.96 -6.91
CA LEU A 19 -1.28 13.69 -5.81
C LEU A 19 -0.65 13.88 -4.42
N LEU A 20 0.67 13.78 -4.27
CA LEU A 20 1.34 14.02 -2.98
C LEU A 20 1.18 15.46 -2.50
N GLU A 21 0.89 16.38 -3.39
CA GLU A 21 0.70 17.80 -3.07
C GLU A 21 -0.80 18.16 -2.84
N LYS A 22 -1.72 17.25 -3.18
CA LYS A 22 -3.17 17.44 -2.96
C LYS A 22 -3.52 17.09 -1.51
N LYS A 23 -3.84 18.08 -0.72
CA LYS A 23 -4.12 17.96 0.73
C LYS A 23 -5.42 17.23 1.06
N ASP A 24 -6.36 17.21 0.12
CA ASP A 24 -7.70 16.63 0.26
C ASP A 24 -7.83 15.23 -0.35
N LYS A 25 -6.82 14.75 -1.05
CA LYS A 25 -6.84 13.45 -1.74
C LYS A 25 -5.91 12.43 -1.08
N GLY A 26 -6.37 11.19 -1.01
CA GLY A 26 -5.56 10.06 -0.58
C GLY A 26 -4.84 9.39 -1.74
N ILE A 27 -3.70 8.78 -1.46
CA ILE A 27 -3.00 7.93 -2.43
C ILE A 27 -3.21 6.46 -2.08
N VAL A 28 -3.78 5.74 -3.03
CA VAL A 28 -3.90 4.28 -3.02
C VAL A 28 -2.89 3.71 -4.01
N SER A 29 -2.13 2.70 -3.59
CA SER A 29 -1.20 1.99 -4.48
C SER A 29 -1.91 1.47 -5.71
N VAL A 30 -1.28 1.60 -6.86
CA VAL A 30 -1.92 1.36 -8.17
C VAL A 30 -2.46 -0.06 -8.29
N TYR A 31 -1.78 -1.05 -7.71
CA TYR A 31 -2.19 -2.45 -7.78
C TYR A 31 -3.57 -2.71 -7.13
N SER A 32 -4.00 -1.84 -6.22
CA SER A 32 -5.24 -1.97 -5.44
C SER A 32 -6.37 -1.02 -5.87
N ARG A 33 -6.16 -0.22 -6.91
CA ARG A 33 -7.18 0.67 -7.49
C ARG A 33 -8.23 -0.05 -8.33
N ASN A 34 -8.15 -1.36 -8.47
CA ASN A 34 -8.95 -2.20 -9.36
C ASN A 34 -9.56 -3.40 -8.62
N GLU A 35 -10.10 -4.37 -9.38
CA GLU A 35 -10.54 -5.64 -8.80
C GLU A 35 -9.35 -6.38 -8.19
N ASP A 36 -9.59 -7.08 -7.09
CA ASP A 36 -8.58 -7.86 -6.37
C ASP A 36 -7.89 -8.87 -7.31
N TYR A 37 -6.60 -8.65 -7.52
CA TYR A 37 -5.79 -9.46 -8.43
C TYR A 37 -5.75 -10.94 -8.07
N HIS A 38 -5.91 -11.29 -6.80
CA HIS A 38 -6.01 -12.69 -6.38
C HIS A 38 -7.19 -13.39 -7.05
N ARG A 39 -8.34 -12.74 -7.14
CA ARG A 39 -9.54 -13.29 -7.78
C ARG A 39 -9.36 -13.44 -9.29
N VAL A 40 -8.84 -12.41 -9.92
CA VAL A 40 -8.64 -12.36 -11.38
C VAL A 40 -7.64 -13.41 -11.80
N LEU A 41 -6.48 -13.46 -11.14
CA LEU A 41 -5.41 -14.39 -11.47
C LEU A 41 -5.77 -15.83 -11.14
N LYS A 42 -6.38 -16.11 -9.97
CA LYS A 42 -6.80 -17.48 -9.61
C LYS A 42 -7.72 -18.08 -10.67
N LYS A 43 -8.66 -17.32 -11.21
CA LYS A 43 -9.54 -17.81 -12.28
C LYS A 43 -8.75 -18.18 -13.55
N LYS A 44 -7.82 -17.32 -13.96
CA LYS A 44 -6.98 -17.57 -15.14
C LYS A 44 -6.03 -18.75 -14.94
N LEU A 45 -5.40 -18.82 -13.74
CA LEU A 45 -4.50 -19.93 -13.41
C LEU A 45 -5.23 -21.26 -13.38
N LYS A 46 -6.43 -21.31 -12.80
CA LYS A 46 -7.25 -22.54 -12.80
C LYS A 46 -7.48 -23.04 -14.22
N SER A 47 -7.93 -22.18 -15.12
CA SER A 47 -8.17 -22.54 -16.51
C SER A 47 -6.90 -23.02 -17.20
N LEU A 48 -5.79 -22.30 -17.05
CA LEU A 48 -4.50 -22.69 -17.64
C LEU A 48 -3.97 -24.00 -17.07
N SER A 49 -4.07 -24.19 -15.75
CA SER A 49 -3.58 -25.42 -15.09
C SER A 49 -4.37 -26.64 -15.54
N LEU A 50 -5.67 -26.52 -15.73
CA LEU A 50 -6.51 -27.61 -16.27
C LEU A 50 -6.10 -27.99 -17.69
N GLN A 51 -5.87 -27.01 -18.57
CA GLN A 51 -5.40 -27.26 -19.94
C GLN A 51 -4.02 -27.94 -19.97
N ILE A 52 -3.11 -27.52 -19.08
CA ILE A 52 -1.78 -28.14 -18.96
C ILE A 52 -1.92 -29.58 -18.45
N SER A 53 -2.70 -29.79 -17.39
CA SER A 53 -2.94 -31.09 -16.80
C SER A 53 -3.54 -32.09 -17.81
N GLU A 54 -4.52 -31.65 -18.56
CA GLU A 54 -5.15 -32.46 -19.60
C GLU A 54 -4.13 -32.83 -20.72
N LYS A 55 -3.38 -31.82 -21.18
CA LYS A 55 -2.41 -32.04 -22.28
C LYS A 55 -1.23 -32.92 -21.91
N PHE A 56 -0.73 -32.79 -20.67
CA PHE A 56 0.51 -33.45 -20.23
C PHE A 56 0.26 -34.56 -19.20
N GLN A 57 -1.00 -34.87 -18.88
CA GLN A 57 -1.40 -35.90 -17.92
C GLN A 57 -0.64 -35.78 -16.60
N CYS A 58 -0.66 -34.58 -16.02
CA CYS A 58 0.10 -34.26 -14.81
C CYS A 58 -0.79 -33.56 -13.75
N ASP A 59 -0.41 -33.73 -12.49
CA ASP A 59 -1.02 -33.00 -11.37
C ASP A 59 -0.55 -31.56 -11.33
N PHE A 60 -1.37 -30.69 -10.72
CA PHE A 60 -1.03 -29.28 -10.57
C PHE A 60 -1.48 -28.68 -9.23
N LYS A 61 -0.75 -27.64 -8.80
CA LYS A 61 -1.19 -26.67 -7.79
C LYS A 61 -0.84 -25.27 -8.29
N TYR A 62 -1.66 -24.27 -7.96
CA TYR A 62 -1.37 -22.88 -8.33
C TYR A 62 -1.54 -21.94 -7.14
N PHE A 63 -0.73 -20.88 -7.13
CA PHE A 63 -0.65 -19.90 -6.05
C PHE A 63 -0.61 -18.48 -6.59
N VAL A 64 -1.22 -17.57 -5.85
CA VAL A 64 -1.19 -16.13 -6.10
C VAL A 64 -1.06 -15.46 -4.74
N ASP A 65 0.16 -15.18 -4.28
CA ASP A 65 0.45 -14.43 -3.04
C ASP A 65 -0.34 -14.87 -1.79
N THR A 66 -0.84 -16.11 -1.77
CA THR A 66 -1.69 -16.64 -0.69
C THR A 66 -1.14 -17.90 -0.02
N ALA A 67 0.09 -18.28 -0.34
CA ALA A 67 0.80 -19.43 0.20
C ALA A 67 2.25 -19.01 0.53
N PRO A 68 2.97 -19.78 1.35
CA PRO A 68 4.39 -19.53 1.64
C PRO A 68 5.28 -19.90 0.44
N VAL A 69 4.97 -19.35 -0.72
CA VAL A 69 5.71 -19.52 -1.98
C VAL A 69 6.48 -18.24 -2.26
N MET A 70 7.78 -18.38 -2.46
CA MET A 70 8.66 -17.24 -2.75
C MET A 70 8.61 -16.88 -4.25
N GLU A 71 7.52 -16.31 -4.71
CA GLU A 71 7.24 -16.06 -6.13
C GLU A 71 8.29 -15.18 -6.82
N LYS A 72 8.86 -14.19 -6.10
CA LYS A 72 9.90 -13.32 -6.67
C LYS A 72 11.21 -14.09 -6.96
N PRO A 73 11.81 -14.84 -6.02
CA PRO A 73 12.95 -15.70 -6.30
C PRO A 73 12.68 -16.75 -7.38
N LEU A 74 11.51 -17.41 -7.34
CA LEU A 74 11.12 -18.36 -8.39
C LEU A 74 11.03 -17.69 -9.76
N GLY A 75 10.50 -16.47 -9.82
CA GLY A 75 10.45 -15.67 -11.02
C GLY A 75 11.85 -15.34 -11.58
N VAL A 76 12.84 -15.10 -10.71
CA VAL A 76 14.24 -14.89 -11.10
C VAL A 76 14.82 -16.18 -11.68
N GLN A 77 14.68 -17.32 -10.99
CA GLN A 77 15.14 -18.62 -11.46
C GLN A 77 14.50 -19.01 -12.79
N ALA A 78 13.23 -18.69 -12.99
CA ALA A 78 12.52 -18.92 -14.23
C ALA A 78 12.93 -17.98 -15.38
N GLY A 79 13.96 -17.15 -15.21
CA GLY A 79 14.42 -16.20 -16.24
C GLY A 79 13.40 -15.11 -16.57
N LEU A 80 12.49 -14.80 -15.64
CA LEU A 80 11.48 -13.78 -15.86
C LEU A 80 12.01 -12.36 -15.69
N GLY A 81 13.17 -12.21 -15.12
CA GLY A 81 13.85 -10.98 -14.78
C GLY A 81 14.79 -11.19 -13.61
N TRP A 82 15.14 -10.14 -12.92
CA TRP A 82 16.02 -10.18 -11.74
C TRP A 82 15.36 -9.49 -10.55
N GLN A 83 15.84 -9.76 -9.36
CA GLN A 83 15.46 -9.00 -8.19
C GLN A 83 16.12 -7.62 -8.25
N GLY A 84 15.29 -6.56 -8.27
CA GLY A 84 15.79 -5.20 -8.23
C GLY A 84 16.30 -4.80 -6.84
N LYS A 85 17.07 -3.70 -6.74
CA LYS A 85 17.54 -3.16 -5.46
C LYS A 85 16.40 -2.83 -4.49
N HIS A 86 15.19 -2.58 -4.99
CA HIS A 86 13.95 -2.40 -4.22
C HIS A 86 13.26 -3.72 -3.84
N THR A 87 13.90 -4.86 -3.99
CA THR A 87 13.43 -6.22 -3.67
C THR A 87 12.24 -6.75 -4.47
N ASN A 88 11.71 -6.02 -5.44
CA ASN A 88 10.70 -6.51 -6.37
C ASN A 88 11.34 -7.06 -7.64
N LEU A 89 10.60 -7.93 -8.36
CA LEU A 89 11.03 -8.45 -9.66
C LEU A 89 11.06 -7.33 -10.70
N VAL A 90 12.12 -7.26 -11.49
CA VAL A 90 12.28 -6.34 -12.62
C VAL A 90 12.42 -7.16 -13.89
N SER A 91 11.66 -6.84 -14.91
CA SER A 91 11.68 -7.50 -16.22
C SER A 91 12.14 -6.56 -17.32
N ARG A 92 12.99 -7.03 -18.23
CA ARG A 92 13.35 -6.27 -19.44
C ARG A 92 12.16 -5.94 -20.32
N LYS A 93 11.15 -6.84 -20.36
CA LYS A 93 10.00 -6.70 -21.26
C LYS A 93 8.86 -5.88 -20.68
N PHE A 94 8.75 -5.81 -19.32
CA PHE A 94 7.56 -5.29 -18.66
C PHE A 94 7.85 -4.35 -17.49
N GLY A 95 9.11 -4.04 -17.19
CA GLY A 95 9.47 -3.24 -16.02
C GLY A 95 9.21 -3.98 -14.71
N SER A 96 8.82 -3.26 -13.66
CA SER A 96 8.59 -3.80 -12.32
C SER A 96 7.10 -3.82 -11.89
N TRP A 97 6.20 -3.39 -12.74
CA TRP A 97 4.76 -3.37 -12.49
C TRP A 97 4.12 -4.70 -12.92
N LEU A 98 4.34 -5.76 -12.13
CA LEU A 98 3.92 -7.11 -12.48
C LEU A 98 3.23 -7.76 -11.29
N PHE A 99 2.13 -8.44 -11.55
CA PHE A 99 1.64 -9.49 -10.68
C PHE A 99 2.35 -10.79 -10.99
N LEU A 100 2.71 -11.53 -9.95
CA LEU A 100 3.34 -12.83 -10.03
C LEU A 100 2.35 -13.91 -9.62
N SER A 101 2.53 -15.09 -10.17
CA SER A 101 1.81 -16.28 -9.78
C SER A 101 2.61 -17.52 -10.18
N SER A 102 2.38 -18.62 -9.48
CA SER A 102 3.10 -19.87 -9.67
C SER A 102 2.14 -21.01 -9.97
N ILE A 103 2.51 -21.88 -10.92
CA ILE A 103 1.87 -23.18 -11.16
C ILE A 103 2.94 -24.24 -10.91
N PHE A 104 2.68 -25.16 -9.98
CA PHE A 104 3.50 -26.33 -9.71
C PHE A 104 2.88 -27.51 -10.43
N LEU A 105 3.71 -28.29 -11.08
CA LEU A 105 3.32 -29.43 -11.92
C LEU A 105 4.12 -30.66 -11.52
N SER A 106 3.54 -31.84 -11.61
CA SER A 106 4.22 -33.12 -11.30
C SER A 106 5.12 -33.63 -12.42
N ILE A 107 5.44 -32.80 -13.41
CA ILE A 107 6.35 -33.11 -14.52
C ILE A 107 7.63 -32.30 -14.41
N LYS A 108 8.73 -32.87 -14.97
CA LYS A 108 10.00 -32.14 -15.07
C LYS A 108 9.95 -31.13 -16.22
N PHE A 109 10.50 -29.96 -15.96
CA PHE A 109 10.78 -28.96 -16.98
C PHE A 109 12.27 -28.81 -17.16
N GLN A 110 12.66 -28.35 -18.34
CA GLN A 110 14.01 -27.91 -18.56
C GLN A 110 14.27 -26.66 -17.76
N ASP A 111 15.40 -26.58 -17.07
CA ASP A 111 15.80 -25.41 -16.30
C ASP A 111 15.98 -24.19 -17.20
N ASN A 112 15.49 -23.05 -16.72
CA ASN A 112 15.73 -21.78 -17.40
C ASN A 112 17.03 -21.16 -16.90
N ILE A 113 17.65 -20.34 -17.75
CA ILE A 113 18.82 -19.56 -17.35
C ILE A 113 18.32 -18.28 -16.67
N PRO A 114 18.70 -18.04 -15.41
CA PRO A 114 18.34 -16.81 -14.72
C PRO A 114 18.89 -15.58 -15.44
N GLU A 115 18.13 -14.50 -15.46
CA GLU A 115 18.55 -13.25 -16.04
C GLU A 115 19.59 -12.55 -15.12
N LYS A 116 20.65 -12.00 -15.70
CA LYS A 116 21.65 -11.23 -14.95
C LYS A 116 21.01 -9.97 -14.37
N ASN A 117 21.49 -9.55 -13.20
CA ASN A 117 21.04 -8.31 -12.58
C ASN A 117 21.47 -7.09 -13.42
N ASN A 118 20.53 -6.21 -13.71
CA ASN A 118 20.76 -5.04 -14.54
C ASN A 118 20.47 -3.71 -13.80
N CYS A 119 20.49 -3.69 -12.48
CA CYS A 119 20.37 -2.45 -11.70
C CYS A 119 21.62 -1.57 -11.79
N GLY A 120 22.81 -2.16 -12.05
CA GLY A 120 24.08 -1.43 -12.15
C GLY A 120 24.34 -0.50 -10.96
N SER A 121 24.83 0.70 -11.21
CA SER A 121 25.10 1.74 -10.20
C SER A 121 23.84 2.53 -9.75
N CYS A 122 22.70 2.33 -10.37
CA CYS A 122 21.48 3.08 -10.07
C CYS A 122 21.02 2.91 -8.62
N SER A 123 20.74 4.03 -7.91
CA SER A 123 20.24 4.07 -6.53
C SER A 123 18.83 4.69 -6.39
N LYS A 124 18.18 5.09 -7.47
CA LYS A 124 16.94 5.88 -7.46
C LYS A 124 15.85 5.36 -6.51
N CYS A 125 15.70 4.05 -6.38
CA CYS A 125 14.67 3.47 -5.48
C CYS A 125 15.05 3.58 -4.01
N LEU A 126 16.35 3.60 -3.66
CA LEU A 126 16.83 3.85 -2.31
C LEU A 126 16.56 5.31 -1.93
N ASP A 127 16.95 6.23 -2.82
CA ASP A 127 16.84 7.68 -2.62
C ASP A 127 15.36 8.14 -2.54
N ALA A 128 14.47 7.48 -3.28
CA ALA A 128 13.05 7.80 -3.31
C ALA A 128 12.24 7.21 -2.14
N CYS A 129 12.83 6.33 -1.33
CA CYS A 129 12.10 5.70 -0.23
C CYS A 129 11.88 6.69 0.92
N PRO A 130 10.64 7.14 1.22
CA PRO A 130 10.42 8.23 2.18
C PRO A 130 10.86 7.88 3.59
N THR A 131 10.84 6.62 3.96
CA THR A 131 11.15 6.11 5.30
C THR A 131 12.52 5.44 5.41
N GLY A 132 13.31 5.43 4.33
CA GLY A 132 14.57 4.69 4.27
C GLY A 132 14.40 3.19 4.51
N ALA A 133 13.26 2.62 4.14
CA ALA A 133 12.97 1.20 4.33
C ALA A 133 13.90 0.29 3.50
N ILE A 134 14.41 0.75 2.35
CA ILE A 134 15.43 0.06 1.57
C ILE A 134 16.79 0.41 2.20
N VAL A 135 17.19 -0.36 3.20
CA VAL A 135 18.37 -0.06 4.04
C VAL A 135 19.72 -0.29 3.33
N ALA A 136 19.70 -1.09 2.29
CA ALA A 136 20.84 -1.30 1.37
C ALA A 136 20.30 -1.90 0.06
N PRO A 137 21.06 -1.92 -1.03
CA PRO A 137 20.69 -2.63 -2.24
C PRO A 137 20.24 -4.06 -1.94
N TYR A 138 19.04 -4.43 -2.39
CA TYR A 138 18.41 -5.75 -2.20
C TYR A 138 18.02 -6.10 -0.75
N LYS A 139 18.09 -5.14 0.18
CA LYS A 139 17.71 -5.33 1.59
C LYS A 139 16.63 -4.34 1.99
N LEU A 140 15.49 -4.87 2.44
CA LEU A 140 14.34 -4.10 2.89
C LEU A 140 14.07 -4.40 4.38
N ASP A 141 13.96 -3.36 5.19
CA ASP A 141 13.33 -3.45 6.51
C ASP A 141 11.82 -3.19 6.35
N ALA A 142 11.04 -4.27 6.35
CA ALA A 142 9.60 -4.19 6.16
C ALA A 142 8.91 -3.32 7.21
N ARG A 143 9.43 -3.27 8.45
CA ARG A 143 8.87 -2.49 9.57
C ARG A 143 8.86 -0.98 9.31
N LYS A 144 9.71 -0.51 8.40
CA LYS A 144 9.77 0.88 7.94
C LYS A 144 9.00 1.13 6.65
N CYS A 145 8.64 0.08 5.92
CA CYS A 145 8.00 0.21 4.59
C CYS A 145 6.56 0.72 4.72
N ILE A 146 6.23 1.83 4.07
CA ILE A 146 4.86 2.39 4.09
C ILE A 146 3.82 1.38 3.59
N SER A 147 4.16 0.57 2.60
CA SER A 147 3.26 -0.49 2.15
C SER A 147 2.96 -1.49 3.28
N TYR A 148 3.97 -1.94 4.02
CA TYR A 148 3.77 -2.80 5.19
C TYR A 148 2.97 -2.09 6.29
N LEU A 149 3.33 -0.86 6.62
CA LEU A 149 2.69 -0.08 7.68
C LEU A 149 1.20 0.15 7.41
N THR A 150 0.83 0.42 6.16
CA THR A 150 -0.57 0.70 5.78
C THR A 150 -1.40 -0.57 5.58
N ILE A 151 -0.78 -1.71 5.29
CA ILE A 151 -1.49 -2.94 4.89
C ILE A 151 -1.38 -4.04 5.95
N GLU A 152 -0.17 -4.34 6.44
CA GLU A 152 0.07 -5.51 7.30
C GLU A 152 0.10 -5.15 8.78
N HIS A 153 0.63 -3.99 9.14
CA HIS A 153 0.74 -3.55 10.52
C HIS A 153 -0.63 -3.32 11.17
N LYS A 154 -0.91 -4.04 12.26
CA LYS A 154 -2.25 -4.03 12.88
C LYS A 154 -2.42 -2.93 13.93
N GLY A 155 -1.35 -2.53 14.62
CA GLY A 155 -1.36 -1.56 15.71
C GLY A 155 -1.19 -0.11 15.27
N HIS A 156 -0.78 0.72 16.23
CA HIS A 156 -0.44 2.12 15.99
C HIS A 156 0.85 2.22 15.18
N ILE A 157 0.85 3.10 14.18
CA ILE A 157 2.06 3.42 13.42
C ILE A 157 2.90 4.38 14.25
N GLU A 158 4.20 4.08 14.42
CA GLU A 158 5.11 4.96 15.15
C GLU A 158 5.08 6.39 14.61
N GLU A 159 5.11 7.36 15.51
CA GLU A 159 4.93 8.78 15.17
C GLU A 159 5.94 9.26 14.13
N LYS A 160 7.21 8.87 14.26
CA LYS A 160 8.28 9.22 13.32
C LYS A 160 7.98 8.87 11.85
N PHE A 161 7.13 7.87 11.59
CA PHE A 161 6.76 7.47 10.22
C PHE A 161 5.55 8.22 9.67
N ARG A 162 4.65 8.73 10.54
CA ARG A 162 3.39 9.35 10.11
C ARG A 162 3.59 10.53 9.16
N PRO A 163 4.49 11.51 9.45
CA PRO A 163 4.75 12.61 8.52
C PRO A 163 5.33 12.14 7.17
N LEU A 164 6.16 11.10 7.19
CA LEU A 164 6.80 10.55 6.01
C LEU A 164 5.81 9.83 5.08
N MET A 165 4.68 9.37 5.60
CA MET A 165 3.60 8.76 4.82
C MET A 165 2.87 9.80 3.95
N LYS A 166 2.90 11.08 4.32
CA LYS A 166 2.12 12.14 3.66
C LYS A 166 0.64 11.70 3.54
N ASN A 167 0.08 11.66 2.33
CA ASN A 167 -1.29 11.26 2.04
C ASN A 167 -1.43 9.82 1.48
N ARG A 168 -0.43 8.95 1.69
CA ARG A 168 -0.50 7.53 1.32
C ARG A 168 -1.36 6.76 2.32
N ILE A 169 -2.54 6.34 1.88
CA ILE A 169 -3.54 5.67 2.74
C ILE A 169 -3.56 4.15 2.58
N TYR A 170 -3.03 3.62 1.47
CA TYR A 170 -2.95 2.18 1.23
C TYR A 170 -1.82 1.84 0.25
N GLY A 171 -0.79 1.17 0.74
CA GLY A 171 0.38 0.82 -0.07
C GLY A 171 1.30 2.01 -0.36
N CYS A 172 2.34 1.75 -1.12
CA CYS A 172 3.33 2.73 -1.54
C CYS A 172 4.04 2.23 -2.80
N ASP A 173 4.11 3.07 -3.80
CA ASP A 173 4.68 2.73 -5.10
C ASP A 173 5.99 3.48 -5.41
N ASP A 174 6.51 4.30 -4.51
CA ASP A 174 7.60 5.24 -4.77
C ASP A 174 8.84 4.56 -5.36
N CYS A 175 9.28 3.46 -4.77
CA CYS A 175 10.45 2.73 -5.26
C CYS A 175 10.23 2.08 -6.64
N LEU A 176 8.98 1.71 -6.95
CA LEU A 176 8.62 1.20 -8.29
C LEU A 176 8.54 2.37 -9.28
N ALA A 177 7.89 3.47 -8.91
CA ALA A 177 7.64 4.61 -9.79
C ALA A 177 8.94 5.21 -10.36
N VAL A 178 10.01 5.25 -9.58
CA VAL A 178 11.31 5.82 -10.01
C VAL A 178 12.20 4.83 -10.76
N CYS A 179 11.80 3.56 -10.87
CA CYS A 179 12.63 2.55 -11.53
C CYS A 179 12.77 2.82 -13.04
N PRO A 180 14.00 3.01 -13.58
CA PRO A 180 14.20 3.31 -14.99
C PRO A 180 13.68 2.23 -15.94
N TRP A 181 13.62 0.98 -15.46
CA TRP A 181 13.14 -0.16 -16.25
C TRP A 181 11.65 -0.09 -16.55
N ASN A 182 10.91 0.76 -15.87
CA ASN A 182 9.49 0.96 -16.14
C ASN A 182 9.21 1.68 -17.49
N LYS A 183 10.24 2.16 -18.16
CA LYS A 183 10.08 2.57 -19.57
C LYS A 183 9.59 1.44 -20.48
N PHE A 184 9.82 0.19 -20.09
CA PHE A 184 9.34 -0.99 -20.81
C PHE A 184 8.01 -1.52 -20.28
N ALA A 185 7.44 -0.90 -19.26
CA ALA A 185 6.15 -1.30 -18.71
C ALA A 185 5.04 -1.14 -19.77
N LYS A 186 4.14 -2.12 -19.81
CA LYS A 186 3.03 -2.16 -20.78
C LYS A 186 1.70 -2.05 -20.05
N LYS A 187 0.73 -1.38 -20.67
CA LYS A 187 -0.65 -1.38 -20.17
C LYS A 187 -1.21 -2.81 -20.22
N THR A 188 -2.00 -3.14 -19.23
CA THR A 188 -2.76 -4.39 -19.25
C THR A 188 -3.93 -4.31 -20.23
N HIS A 189 -4.24 -5.45 -20.85
CA HIS A 189 -5.48 -5.64 -21.62
C HIS A 189 -6.61 -6.25 -20.78
N GLU A 190 -6.34 -6.53 -19.49
CA GLU A 190 -7.35 -7.07 -18.58
C GLU A 190 -8.22 -5.94 -18.05
N GLU A 191 -9.50 -5.91 -18.47
CA GLU A 191 -10.46 -4.88 -18.07
C GLU A 191 -10.62 -4.75 -16.55
N LYS A 192 -10.53 -5.86 -15.82
CA LYS A 192 -10.64 -5.89 -14.36
C LYS A 192 -9.46 -5.24 -13.64
N PHE A 193 -8.37 -4.97 -14.37
CA PHE A 193 -7.21 -4.24 -13.85
C PHE A 193 -7.23 -2.75 -14.24
N LYS A 194 -8.29 -2.29 -14.90
CA LYS A 194 -8.50 -0.85 -15.05
C LYS A 194 -8.79 -0.23 -13.68
N PRO A 195 -8.19 0.92 -13.37
CA PRO A 195 -8.44 1.58 -12.09
C PRO A 195 -9.89 2.05 -12.03
N ARG A 196 -10.46 1.94 -10.85
CA ARG A 196 -11.76 2.54 -10.53
C ARG A 196 -11.57 4.04 -10.33
N ASP A 197 -12.44 4.84 -10.91
CA ASP A 197 -12.35 6.30 -10.86
C ASP A 197 -12.37 6.83 -9.42
N ASP A 198 -13.18 6.21 -8.55
CA ASP A 198 -13.28 6.58 -7.12
C ASP A 198 -12.04 6.23 -6.28
N LEU A 199 -11.05 5.53 -6.85
CA LEU A 199 -9.78 5.17 -6.20
C LEU A 199 -8.55 5.80 -6.87
N VAL A 200 -8.73 6.56 -7.94
CA VAL A 200 -7.62 7.30 -8.58
C VAL A 200 -7.23 8.50 -7.75
N GLU A 201 -8.19 9.31 -7.34
CA GLU A 201 -8.03 10.50 -6.48
C GLU A 201 -9.09 10.48 -5.35
N PRO A 202 -9.03 9.51 -4.44
CA PRO A 202 -10.05 9.36 -3.42
C PRO A 202 -10.03 10.52 -2.44
N ASP A 203 -11.20 11.06 -2.14
CA ASP A 203 -11.40 12.15 -1.21
C ASP A 203 -11.25 11.66 0.24
N LEU A 204 -10.34 12.28 1.00
CA LEU A 204 -10.04 11.89 2.37
C LEU A 204 -11.24 12.08 3.31
N SER A 205 -12.04 13.13 3.08
CA SER A 205 -13.23 13.44 3.87
C SER A 205 -14.24 12.29 3.81
N ASN A 206 -14.57 11.86 2.60
CA ASN A 206 -15.50 10.75 2.38
C ASN A 206 -14.98 9.43 2.93
N LEU A 207 -13.68 9.19 2.83
CA LEU A 207 -13.07 7.96 3.32
C LEU A 207 -12.98 7.87 4.85
N ALA A 208 -12.81 9.00 5.52
CA ALA A 208 -12.75 9.06 6.99
C ALA A 208 -14.10 8.69 7.63
N MET A 209 -15.21 9.01 6.96
CA MET A 209 -16.56 8.79 7.47
C MET A 209 -17.15 7.40 7.19
N LEU A 210 -16.39 6.50 6.59
CA LEU A 210 -16.87 5.14 6.33
C LEU A 210 -17.11 4.39 7.65
N ASP A 211 -18.30 3.84 7.81
CA ASP A 211 -18.60 2.80 8.79
C ASP A 211 -18.23 1.40 8.24
N ASP A 212 -18.44 0.34 9.03
CA ASP A 212 -18.09 -1.02 8.59
C ASP A 212 -18.87 -1.49 7.38
N GLU A 213 -20.14 -1.13 7.28
CA GLU A 213 -21.02 -1.55 6.20
C GLU A 213 -20.62 -0.86 4.90
N SER A 214 -20.53 0.46 4.90
CA SER A 214 -20.11 1.29 3.78
C SER A 214 -18.70 0.93 3.30
N PHE A 215 -17.78 0.66 4.25
CA PHE A 215 -16.43 0.18 3.93
C PHE A 215 -16.47 -1.15 3.18
N ARG A 216 -17.22 -2.15 3.68
CA ARG A 216 -17.34 -3.47 3.05
C ARG A 216 -18.01 -3.40 1.68
N GLN A 217 -18.99 -2.53 1.52
CA GLN A 217 -19.67 -2.29 0.26
C GLN A 217 -18.74 -1.61 -0.75
N LYS A 218 -18.09 -0.51 -0.35
CA LYS A 218 -17.16 0.25 -1.22
C LYS A 218 -16.00 -0.62 -1.70
N PHE A 219 -15.40 -1.43 -0.84
CA PHE A 219 -14.23 -2.25 -1.14
C PHE A 219 -14.56 -3.73 -1.41
N ARG A 220 -15.80 -4.06 -1.73
CA ARG A 220 -16.31 -5.44 -1.95
C ARG A 220 -15.47 -6.06 -3.04
N PHE A 221 -14.73 -6.14 -3.66
CA PHE A 221 -13.91 -6.86 -4.62
C PHE A 221 -12.51 -6.26 -4.75
N SER A 222 -12.15 -5.42 -3.81
CA SER A 222 -10.83 -4.80 -3.73
C SER A 222 -9.95 -5.51 -2.71
N SER A 223 -8.64 -5.53 -2.94
CA SER A 223 -7.64 -5.99 -1.97
C SER A 223 -7.64 -5.13 -0.69
N ILE A 224 -8.16 -3.90 -0.74
CA ILE A 224 -8.28 -2.99 0.41
C ILE A 224 -9.21 -3.58 1.47
N LYS A 225 -10.25 -4.33 1.08
CA LYS A 225 -11.20 -4.95 2.03
C LYS A 225 -10.50 -5.77 3.11
N ARG A 226 -9.36 -6.37 2.81
CA ARG A 226 -8.61 -7.28 3.69
C ARG A 226 -8.14 -6.63 4.98
N ILE A 227 -7.83 -5.35 4.97
CA ILE A 227 -7.30 -4.69 6.17
C ILE A 227 -8.38 -4.30 7.19
N GLY A 228 -9.64 -4.28 6.80
CA GLY A 228 -10.75 -3.83 7.63
C GLY A 228 -10.86 -2.30 7.73
N ARG A 229 -12.03 -1.84 8.17
CA ARG A 229 -12.37 -0.41 8.27
C ARG A 229 -11.41 0.33 9.20
N ASP A 230 -11.13 -0.19 10.37
CA ASP A 230 -10.40 0.54 11.40
C ASP A 230 -8.97 0.88 10.99
N ARG A 231 -8.25 -0.11 10.41
CA ARG A 231 -6.90 0.14 9.88
C ARG A 231 -6.90 1.07 8.69
N PHE A 232 -7.94 1.00 7.86
CA PHE A 232 -8.07 1.89 6.72
C PHE A 232 -8.31 3.34 7.18
N VAL A 233 -9.26 3.56 8.10
CA VAL A 233 -9.54 4.89 8.67
C VAL A 233 -8.35 5.42 9.46
N ARG A 234 -7.61 4.58 10.20
CA ARG A 234 -6.32 4.95 10.80
C ARG A 234 -5.37 5.59 9.79
N ASN A 235 -5.22 4.97 8.62
CA ASN A 235 -4.33 5.49 7.57
C ASN A 235 -4.87 6.81 6.97
N VAL A 236 -6.18 6.91 6.78
CA VAL A 236 -6.83 8.13 6.29
C VAL A 236 -6.63 9.28 7.28
N LEU A 237 -6.76 9.03 8.58
CA LEU A 237 -6.53 10.03 9.63
C LEU A 237 -5.09 10.53 9.67
N ILE A 238 -4.11 9.65 9.40
CA ILE A 238 -2.71 10.09 9.25
C ILE A 238 -2.56 11.05 8.06
N ALA A 239 -3.19 10.75 6.93
CA ALA A 239 -3.17 11.64 5.77
C ALA A 239 -3.83 13.00 6.07
N ILE A 240 -4.96 13.00 6.76
CA ILE A 240 -5.66 14.21 7.18
C ILE A 240 -4.78 15.04 8.15
N GLY A 241 -4.17 14.42 9.16
CA GLY A 241 -3.25 15.10 10.06
C GLY A 241 -2.06 15.73 9.34
N ASN A 242 -1.51 15.03 8.34
CA ASN A 242 -0.42 15.53 7.50
C ASN A 242 -0.85 16.70 6.60
N SER A 243 -2.13 16.79 6.23
CA SER A 243 -2.65 17.91 5.43
C SER A 243 -2.59 19.26 6.16
N LYS A 244 -2.66 19.23 7.50
CA LYS A 244 -2.77 20.38 8.38
C LYS A 244 -3.97 21.30 8.03
N ASP A 245 -5.00 20.74 7.38
CA ASP A 245 -6.18 21.49 6.95
C ASP A 245 -7.24 21.50 8.05
N LYS A 246 -7.52 22.70 8.58
CA LYS A 246 -8.51 22.93 9.66
C LYS A 246 -9.96 22.62 9.26
N ASN A 247 -10.26 22.51 7.97
CA ASN A 247 -11.59 22.14 7.48
C ASN A 247 -12.03 20.75 7.93
N TYR A 248 -11.09 19.85 8.23
CA TYR A 248 -11.38 18.51 8.74
C TYR A 248 -11.80 18.46 10.22
N TYR A 249 -11.75 19.59 10.94
CA TYR A 249 -12.01 19.63 12.37
C TYR A 249 -13.32 18.95 12.78
N LYS A 250 -14.44 19.34 12.15
CA LYS A 250 -15.77 18.79 12.49
C LYS A 250 -15.86 17.29 12.26
N GLN A 251 -15.23 16.79 11.21
CA GLN A 251 -15.24 15.36 10.85
C GLN A 251 -14.43 14.54 11.84
N ILE A 252 -13.21 14.99 12.18
CA ILE A 252 -12.36 14.28 13.14
C ILE A 252 -12.96 14.31 14.53
N LEU A 253 -13.67 15.38 14.90
CA LEU A 253 -14.32 15.48 16.20
C LEU A 253 -15.26 14.30 16.46
N GLY A 254 -16.07 13.90 15.48
CA GLY A 254 -16.92 12.70 15.59
C GLY A 254 -16.14 11.40 15.73
N LEU A 255 -14.92 11.32 15.18
CA LEU A 255 -14.08 10.12 15.28
C LEU A 255 -13.30 10.00 16.60
N LEU A 256 -13.32 11.02 17.44
CA LEU A 256 -12.84 10.92 18.84
C LEU A 256 -13.74 10.00 19.69
N GLU A 257 -14.97 9.77 19.26
CA GLU A 257 -15.95 8.88 19.92
C GLU A 257 -16.16 7.56 19.14
N ASP A 258 -15.26 7.25 18.19
CA ASP A 258 -15.35 6.00 17.41
C ASP A 258 -15.24 4.76 18.31
N LYS A 259 -15.95 3.70 17.96
CA LYS A 259 -15.89 2.42 18.69
C LYS A 259 -14.50 1.78 18.72
N SER A 260 -13.68 2.05 17.71
CA SER A 260 -12.33 1.51 17.59
C SER A 260 -11.31 2.39 18.28
N GLU A 261 -10.60 1.84 19.26
CA GLU A 261 -9.48 2.49 19.95
C GLU A 261 -8.42 2.99 18.95
N LEU A 262 -8.12 2.18 17.92
CA LEU A 262 -7.15 2.53 16.89
C LEU A 262 -7.55 3.78 16.11
N VAL A 263 -8.85 3.95 15.84
CA VAL A 263 -9.39 5.12 15.16
C VAL A 263 -9.38 6.34 16.08
N ARG A 264 -9.85 6.19 17.32
CA ARG A 264 -9.82 7.30 18.32
C ARG A 264 -8.41 7.84 18.53
N ALA A 265 -7.44 6.94 18.73
CA ALA A 265 -6.04 7.32 18.91
C ALA A 265 -5.49 8.12 17.72
N MET A 266 -5.81 7.71 16.51
CA MET A 266 -5.38 8.43 15.31
C MET A 266 -6.16 9.73 15.08
N ALA A 267 -7.42 9.80 15.50
CA ALA A 267 -8.20 11.03 15.51
C ALA A 267 -7.58 12.06 16.46
N VAL A 268 -7.14 11.66 17.65
CA VAL A 268 -6.40 12.53 18.59
C VAL A 268 -5.15 13.09 17.93
N TRP A 269 -4.32 12.23 17.33
CA TRP A 269 -3.09 12.67 16.66
C TRP A 269 -3.39 13.64 15.49
N ALA A 270 -4.38 13.32 14.67
CA ALA A 270 -4.78 14.18 13.55
C ALA A 270 -5.31 15.54 14.06
N MET A 271 -6.13 15.52 15.10
CA MET A 271 -6.68 16.71 15.74
C MET A 271 -5.57 17.64 16.23
N ARG A 272 -4.55 17.09 16.88
CA ARG A 272 -3.36 17.84 17.32
C ARG A 272 -2.61 18.52 16.17
N LYS A 273 -2.59 17.91 14.97
CA LYS A 273 -1.91 18.49 13.80
C LYS A 273 -2.71 19.58 13.08
N ILE A 274 -4.04 19.62 13.27
CA ILE A 274 -4.93 20.58 12.60
C ILE A 274 -5.48 21.68 13.51
N CYS A 275 -5.54 21.47 14.83
CA CYS A 275 -6.05 22.43 15.79
C CYS A 275 -4.96 23.40 16.27
N ASP A 276 -5.44 24.58 16.73
CA ASP A 276 -4.64 25.46 17.55
C ASP A 276 -4.46 24.86 18.97
N ALA A 277 -3.36 25.19 19.63
CA ALA A 277 -3.00 24.59 20.92
C ALA A 277 -4.09 24.74 22.00
N SER A 278 -4.73 25.92 22.11
CA SER A 278 -5.81 26.17 23.07
C SER A 278 -6.99 25.23 22.86
N LYS A 279 -7.40 25.07 21.62
CA LYS A 279 -8.52 24.19 21.25
C LYS A 279 -8.21 22.70 21.46
N PHE A 280 -6.96 22.31 21.26
CA PHE A 280 -6.51 20.95 21.55
C PHE A 280 -6.51 20.66 23.06
N ILE A 281 -6.14 21.64 23.90
CA ILE A 281 -6.18 21.52 25.35
C ILE A 281 -7.63 21.30 25.84
N GLU A 282 -8.60 22.06 25.34
CA GLU A 282 -10.02 21.88 25.66
C GLU A 282 -10.51 20.45 25.31
N LEU A 283 -10.14 19.95 24.13
CA LEU A 283 -10.46 18.59 23.72
C LEU A 283 -9.81 17.55 24.64
N LYS A 284 -8.54 17.75 25.00
CA LYS A 284 -7.80 16.89 25.93
C LYS A 284 -8.53 16.79 27.27
N GLU A 285 -8.92 17.92 27.86
CA GLU A 285 -9.65 17.97 29.16
C GLU A 285 -11.00 17.25 29.08
N LYS A 286 -11.69 17.37 27.93
CA LYS A 286 -12.98 16.72 27.70
C LYS A 286 -12.88 15.20 27.58
N TYR A 287 -11.94 14.71 26.75
CA TYR A 287 -11.90 13.30 26.32
C TYR A 287 -10.94 12.42 27.13
N LEU A 288 -9.91 13.00 27.76
CA LEU A 288 -8.89 12.22 28.51
C LEU A 288 -9.50 11.36 29.62
N LYS A 289 -10.59 11.79 30.22
CA LYS A 289 -11.27 11.11 31.32
C LYS A 289 -11.89 9.76 30.93
N TYR A 290 -12.10 9.54 29.65
CA TYR A 290 -12.83 8.38 29.11
C TYR A 290 -11.91 7.43 28.32
N GLU A 291 -10.62 7.73 28.23
CA GLU A 291 -9.71 6.97 27.41
C GLU A 291 -8.76 6.10 28.25
N ASN A 292 -8.30 5.00 27.64
CA ASN A 292 -7.28 4.15 28.23
C ASN A 292 -5.88 4.78 28.14
N ASP A 293 -4.90 4.18 28.84
CA ASP A 293 -3.54 4.69 28.96
C ASP A 293 -2.86 4.93 27.58
N ASN A 294 -3.12 4.07 26.58
CA ASN A 294 -2.50 4.20 25.26
C ASN A 294 -2.96 5.46 24.51
N ILE A 295 -4.25 5.82 24.63
CA ILE A 295 -4.79 7.03 24.03
C ILE A 295 -4.42 8.24 24.90
N CYS A 296 -4.41 8.08 26.23
CA CYS A 296 -3.94 9.10 27.16
C CYS A 296 -2.52 9.55 26.84
N LEU A 297 -1.61 8.62 26.50
CA LEU A 297 -0.26 8.94 26.05
C LEU A 297 -0.23 9.81 24.80
N LEU A 298 -1.15 9.62 23.85
CA LEU A 298 -1.23 10.46 22.64
C LEU A 298 -1.74 11.87 22.92
N TYR A 299 -2.56 12.05 23.96
CA TYR A 299 -2.94 13.38 24.46
C TYR A 299 -1.81 14.05 25.23
N THR A 300 -0.89 13.28 25.84
CA THR A 300 0.14 13.78 26.74
C THR A 300 1.55 13.80 26.14
N SER A 301 1.86 12.89 25.22
CA SER A 301 3.14 12.87 24.53
C SER A 301 3.26 14.11 23.63
N ASP A 302 4.35 14.87 23.83
CA ASP A 302 4.83 15.94 22.96
C ASP A 302 4.17 17.34 23.04
N ALA A 303 3.83 17.80 24.23
CA ALA A 303 3.89 19.24 24.45
C ALA A 303 5.35 19.78 24.48
N ALA A 304 6.33 18.86 24.51
CA ALA A 304 7.74 19.20 24.65
C ALA A 304 8.54 19.25 23.33
N ASP A 305 8.04 18.67 22.21
CA ASP A 305 8.83 18.56 20.98
C ASP A 305 8.48 19.55 19.85
N ASP A 306 7.38 20.30 19.96
CA ASP A 306 7.08 21.41 19.05
C ASP A 306 7.59 22.74 19.64
N GLY A 307 8.90 22.79 19.91
CA GLY A 307 9.72 24.01 19.96
C GLY A 307 9.05 25.30 20.47
N ILE A 308 8.77 25.39 21.77
CA ILE A 308 8.90 26.66 22.45
C ILE A 308 10.33 26.73 22.97
N ARG A 309 11.24 27.14 22.10
CA ARG A 309 12.49 27.79 22.44
C ARG A 309 12.54 29.11 21.72
#